data_49b67d5e6dbad5a2f85df44a069e834e
#
_entry.id   49b67d5e6dbad5a2f85df44a069e834e
#
_cell.length_a   1.000
_cell.length_b   1.000
_cell.length_c   1.000
_cell.angle_alpha   90.00
_cell.angle_beta   90.00
_cell.angle_gamma   90.00
#
_symmetry.space_group_name_H-M   'P 1'
#
loop_
_entity.id
_entity.type
_entity.pdbx_description
1 polymer ?
#
loop_
_entity_poly.entity_id
_entity_poly.type
_entity_poly.pdbx_seq_one_letter_code
_entity_poly.pdbx_strand_id
1 'polypeptide(L)'
;MLPSTLRRYAGAETFKTVMEYLNVENARSWIKAAALLISENAAMLTELDAAIGDGDHGENMNRGFKAVEKKFEGTTPADLASLFKLVGMTLLSSVGGAAGPLYGGFFLALSKACTGKEKLSKRELGEVLAEGLADIQKRGKAQLGDKTMVDALTPALEAYRAAPDGDVSSAVNAAVEQAHKSAEATIPLLALKGRASYLGERSIGHQDPGATSSWLLLQALASACERNA
;
A
#
# COMPACT_ATOMS: atom_id res chain seq x y z
N MET A 1 -57.58 2.54 29.02
CA MET A 1 -56.28 2.78 29.71
C MET A 1 -55.24 1.88 29.08
N LEU A 2 -54.41 2.42 28.20
CA LEU A 2 -53.27 1.76 27.61
C LEU A 2 -51.99 2.46 28.13
N PRO A 3 -50.99 1.78 28.64
CA PRO A 3 -49.70 2.40 28.95
C PRO A 3 -48.82 2.36 27.70
N SER A 4 -48.54 3.54 27.22
CA SER A 4 -47.43 3.84 26.31
C SER A 4 -46.10 3.58 26.95
N THR A 5 -45.21 2.79 26.33
CA THR A 5 -43.75 3.03 26.36
C THR A 5 -43.07 2.15 25.28
N LEU A 6 -43.15 2.60 24.05
CA LEU A 6 -42.16 2.24 23.05
C LEU A 6 -41.02 3.26 23.15
N ARG A 7 -40.01 2.98 23.94
CA ARG A 7 -38.73 3.67 23.82
C ARG A 7 -38.08 3.18 22.52
N ARG A 8 -38.09 4.09 21.53
CA ARG A 8 -37.20 3.97 20.36
C ARG A 8 -35.77 4.03 20.88
N TYR A 9 -35.06 2.93 20.76
CA TYR A 9 -33.60 2.95 20.81
C TYR A 9 -33.14 3.74 19.59
N ALA A 10 -32.71 4.98 19.82
CA ALA A 10 -31.95 5.74 18.85
C ALA A 10 -30.71 4.91 18.49
N GLY A 11 -30.52 4.68 17.20
CA GLY A 11 -29.37 3.96 16.69
C GLY A 11 -28.09 4.61 17.22
N ALA A 12 -27.18 3.80 17.74
CA ALA A 12 -25.82 4.21 17.99
C ALA A 12 -25.24 4.58 16.61
N GLU A 13 -25.14 5.89 16.35
CA GLU A 13 -24.24 6.38 15.31
C GLU A 13 -22.85 5.93 15.74
N THR A 14 -22.33 4.93 15.06
CA THR A 14 -20.91 4.61 15.15
C THR A 14 -20.19 5.83 14.59
N PHE A 15 -19.71 6.70 15.47
CA PHE A 15 -18.79 7.77 15.09
C PHE A 15 -17.58 7.07 14.46
N LYS A 16 -17.51 7.10 13.13
CA LYS A 16 -16.30 6.70 12.41
C LYS A 16 -15.24 7.71 12.85
N THR A 17 -14.32 7.27 13.70
CA THR A 17 -13.25 8.15 14.15
C THR A 17 -12.38 8.49 12.94
N VAL A 18 -12.21 9.76 12.71
CA VAL A 18 -11.55 10.33 11.53
C VAL A 18 -10.07 10.52 11.86
N MET A 19 -9.18 9.91 11.07
CA MET A 19 -7.76 10.19 11.19
C MET A 19 -7.41 11.49 10.46
N GLU A 20 -7.08 12.53 11.22
CA GLU A 20 -6.67 13.82 10.65
C GLU A 20 -5.21 13.84 10.17
N TYR A 21 -4.34 13.07 10.82
CA TYR A 21 -2.91 13.05 10.57
C TYR A 21 -2.35 11.63 10.66
N LEU A 22 -1.39 11.31 9.80
CA LEU A 22 -0.57 10.12 9.95
C LEU A 22 0.64 10.46 10.84
N ASN A 23 0.78 9.81 11.98
CA ASN A 23 1.94 9.89 12.88
C ASN A 23 2.77 8.60 12.84
N VAL A 24 3.84 8.52 13.63
CA VAL A 24 4.74 7.36 13.66
C VAL A 24 4.04 6.08 14.13
N GLU A 25 3.07 6.18 15.04
CA GLU A 25 2.32 5.01 15.56
C GLU A 25 1.35 4.47 14.51
N ASN A 26 0.63 5.36 13.82
CA ASN A 26 -0.23 5.00 12.70
C ASN A 26 0.58 4.38 11.56
N ALA A 27 1.73 4.96 11.24
CA ALA A 27 2.64 4.41 10.22
C ALA A 27 3.18 3.03 10.62
N ARG A 28 3.51 2.83 11.90
CA ARG A 28 3.91 1.51 12.41
C ARG A 28 2.77 0.49 12.31
N SER A 29 1.55 0.90 12.64
CA SER A 29 0.34 0.08 12.51
C SER A 29 0.07 -0.28 11.05
N TRP A 30 0.26 0.66 10.11
CA TRP A 30 0.21 0.41 8.67
C TRP A 30 1.16 -0.71 8.25
N ILE A 31 2.43 -0.62 8.63
CA ILE A 31 3.43 -1.62 8.23
C ILE A 31 3.14 -3.01 8.84
N LYS A 32 2.66 -3.07 10.08
CA LYS A 32 2.20 -4.33 10.68
C LYS A 32 1.00 -4.92 9.96
N ALA A 33 0.02 -4.09 9.62
CA ALA A 33 -1.13 -4.53 8.81
C ALA A 33 -0.70 -5.00 7.42
N ALA A 34 0.29 -4.34 6.80
CA ALA A 34 0.86 -4.77 5.53
C ALA A 34 1.54 -6.14 5.63
N ALA A 35 2.30 -6.40 6.70
CA ALA A 35 2.91 -7.70 6.92
C ALA A 35 1.86 -8.81 7.05
N LEU A 36 0.78 -8.56 7.79
CA LEU A 36 -0.32 -9.50 7.93
C LEU A 36 -1.01 -9.76 6.58
N LEU A 37 -1.46 -8.71 5.88
CA LEU A 37 -2.17 -8.85 4.60
C LEU A 37 -1.30 -9.52 3.53
N ILE A 38 -0.02 -9.19 3.44
CA ILE A 38 0.91 -9.85 2.52
C ILE A 38 1.08 -11.33 2.89
N SER A 39 1.19 -11.66 4.18
CA SER A 39 1.32 -13.06 4.62
C SER A 39 0.06 -13.88 4.29
N GLU A 40 -1.13 -13.32 4.52
CA GLU A 40 -2.42 -13.97 4.22
C GLU A 40 -2.65 -14.16 2.72
N ASN A 41 -2.09 -13.29 1.88
CA ASN A 41 -2.25 -13.31 0.43
C ASN A 41 -1.00 -13.80 -0.32
N ALA A 42 0.01 -14.34 0.39
CA ALA A 42 1.27 -14.74 -0.24
C ALA A 42 1.08 -15.82 -1.32
N ALA A 43 0.22 -16.81 -1.06
CA ALA A 43 -0.08 -17.86 -2.03
C ALA A 43 -0.74 -17.30 -3.30
N MET A 44 -1.74 -16.42 -3.16
CA MET A 44 -2.42 -15.77 -4.28
C MET A 44 -1.45 -14.89 -5.10
N LEU A 45 -0.60 -14.10 -4.45
CA LEU A 45 0.41 -13.29 -5.14
C LEU A 45 1.44 -14.15 -5.89
N THR A 46 1.81 -15.30 -5.33
CA THR A 46 2.70 -16.28 -5.97
C THR A 46 2.03 -16.92 -7.19
N GLU A 47 0.73 -17.25 -7.09
CA GLU A 47 -0.04 -17.80 -8.22
C GLU A 47 -0.19 -16.80 -9.36
N LEU A 48 -0.49 -15.52 -9.05
CA LEU A 48 -0.53 -14.45 -10.06
C LEU A 48 0.82 -14.31 -10.76
N ASP A 49 1.91 -14.35 -10.01
CA ASP A 49 3.25 -14.23 -10.58
C ASP A 49 3.65 -15.49 -11.38
N ALA A 50 3.24 -16.67 -10.96
CA ALA A 50 3.50 -17.91 -11.72
C ALA A 50 2.84 -17.90 -13.11
N ALA A 51 1.76 -17.16 -13.29
CA ALA A 51 1.08 -17.03 -14.58
C ALA A 51 1.87 -16.16 -15.58
N ILE A 52 2.61 -15.15 -15.12
CA ILE A 52 3.29 -14.16 -15.98
C ILE A 52 4.73 -13.82 -15.54
N GLY A 53 5.28 -14.55 -14.57
CA GLY A 53 6.62 -14.31 -14.01
C GLY A 53 7.33 -15.62 -13.68
N ASP A 54 8.05 -15.64 -12.55
CA ASP A 54 8.79 -16.80 -12.04
C ASP A 54 8.16 -17.43 -10.78
N GLY A 55 6.99 -16.95 -10.36
CA GLY A 55 6.20 -17.55 -9.28
C GLY A 55 6.80 -17.34 -7.89
N ASP A 56 7.52 -16.26 -7.66
CA ASP A 56 8.19 -16.02 -6.37
C ASP A 56 7.76 -14.73 -5.65
N HIS A 57 6.90 -13.91 -6.27
CA HIS A 57 6.55 -12.59 -5.78
C HIS A 57 5.93 -12.63 -4.37
N GLY A 58 4.95 -13.49 -4.13
CA GLY A 58 4.28 -13.60 -2.84
C GLY A 58 5.23 -14.04 -1.73
N GLU A 59 6.05 -15.05 -1.99
CA GLU A 59 7.06 -15.55 -1.06
C GLU A 59 8.12 -14.48 -0.73
N ASN A 60 8.59 -13.76 -1.75
CA ASN A 60 9.55 -12.68 -1.58
C ASN A 60 8.99 -11.53 -0.74
N MET A 61 7.77 -11.10 -1.03
CA MET A 61 7.09 -10.04 -0.27
C MET A 61 6.85 -10.46 1.18
N ASN A 62 6.33 -11.67 1.41
CA ASN A 62 6.10 -12.22 2.74
C ASN A 62 7.40 -12.29 3.56
N ARG A 63 8.48 -12.80 2.98
CA ARG A 63 9.81 -12.83 3.62
C ARG A 63 10.28 -11.43 4.01
N GLY A 64 10.10 -10.45 3.13
CA GLY A 64 10.48 -9.07 3.36
C GLY A 64 9.73 -8.42 4.51
N PHE A 65 8.40 -8.52 4.52
CA PHE A 65 7.58 -7.92 5.56
C PHE A 65 7.73 -8.62 6.92
N LYS A 66 7.92 -9.94 6.96
CA LYS A 66 8.31 -10.66 8.20
C LYS A 66 9.65 -10.18 8.75
N ALA A 67 10.62 -9.88 7.88
CA ALA A 67 11.89 -9.31 8.32
C ALA A 67 11.71 -7.91 8.93
N VAL A 68 10.79 -7.10 8.40
CA VAL A 68 10.44 -5.79 8.98
C VAL A 68 9.80 -5.95 10.35
N GLU A 69 8.83 -6.86 10.52
CA GLU A 69 8.20 -7.13 11.83
C GLU A 69 9.23 -7.52 12.88
N LYS A 70 10.15 -8.41 12.53
CA LYS A 70 11.25 -8.82 13.42
C LYS A 70 12.13 -7.62 13.82
N LYS A 71 12.36 -6.66 12.92
CA LYS A 71 13.09 -5.43 13.27
C LYS A 71 12.32 -4.56 14.26
N PHE A 72 10.99 -4.52 14.17
CA PHE A 72 10.14 -3.77 15.11
C PHE A 72 10.10 -4.37 16.53
N GLU A 73 10.44 -5.65 16.71
CA GLU A 73 10.58 -6.26 18.04
C GLU A 73 11.78 -5.69 18.81
N GLY A 74 12.87 -5.39 18.11
CA GLY A 74 14.13 -4.90 18.71
C GLY A 74 14.37 -3.39 18.55
N THR A 75 13.49 -2.66 17.84
CA THR A 75 13.72 -1.24 17.53
C THR A 75 12.42 -0.48 17.52
N THR A 76 12.37 0.63 18.25
CA THR A 76 11.26 1.59 18.20
C THR A 76 11.72 2.84 17.45
N PRO A 77 11.32 3.04 16.18
CA PRO A 77 11.64 4.25 15.45
C PRO A 77 11.10 5.50 16.15
N ALA A 78 11.91 6.55 16.24
CA ALA A 78 11.55 7.78 16.95
C ALA A 78 10.59 8.68 16.16
N ASP A 79 10.62 8.60 14.84
CA ASP A 79 9.87 9.45 13.92
C ASP A 79 9.53 8.70 12.61
N LEU A 80 8.73 9.35 11.75
CA LEU A 80 8.31 8.82 10.45
C LEU A 80 9.51 8.52 9.53
N ALA A 81 10.50 9.40 9.53
CA ALA A 81 11.67 9.25 8.65
C ALA A 81 12.49 8.02 9.04
N SER A 82 12.77 7.82 10.33
CA SER A 82 13.50 6.65 10.84
C SER A 82 12.71 5.36 10.65
N LEU A 83 11.38 5.40 10.82
CA LEU A 83 10.49 4.26 10.57
C LEU A 83 10.56 3.82 9.10
N PHE A 84 10.30 4.74 8.16
CA PHE A 84 10.32 4.40 6.74
C PHE A 84 11.72 4.03 6.24
N LYS A 85 12.80 4.59 6.84
CA LYS A 85 14.18 4.18 6.55
C LYS A 85 14.42 2.72 6.95
N LEU A 86 14.00 2.35 8.17
CA LEU A 86 14.11 0.97 8.66
C LEU A 86 13.36 0.00 7.74
N VAL A 87 12.12 0.32 7.37
CA VAL A 87 11.31 -0.48 6.45
C VAL A 87 11.99 -0.61 5.09
N GLY A 88 12.36 0.51 4.48
CA GLY A 88 12.97 0.53 3.15
C GLY A 88 14.27 -0.24 3.07
N MET A 89 15.18 -0.06 4.04
CA MET A 89 16.45 -0.80 4.10
C MET A 89 16.24 -2.29 4.31
N THR A 90 15.25 -2.67 5.14
CA THR A 90 14.96 -4.08 5.40
C THR A 90 14.36 -4.74 4.15
N LEU A 91 13.39 -4.11 3.47
CA LEU A 91 12.82 -4.66 2.25
C LEU A 91 13.87 -4.75 1.14
N LEU A 92 14.73 -3.73 0.98
CA LEU A 92 15.80 -3.74 -0.01
C LEU A 92 16.75 -4.95 0.16
N SER A 93 17.00 -5.38 1.39
CA SER A 93 17.92 -6.48 1.70
C SER A 93 17.26 -7.85 1.79
N SER A 94 15.94 -7.94 1.96
CA SER A 94 15.24 -9.20 2.23
C SER A 94 14.21 -9.62 1.20
N VAL A 95 13.71 -8.70 0.37
CA VAL A 95 12.83 -9.01 -0.75
C VAL A 95 13.67 -9.34 -1.98
N GLY A 96 13.40 -10.49 -2.60
CA GLY A 96 14.07 -10.91 -3.83
C GLY A 96 13.53 -10.22 -5.08
N GLY A 97 14.22 -10.46 -6.21
CA GLY A 97 13.78 -9.99 -7.51
C GLY A 97 13.72 -8.46 -7.65
N ALA A 98 12.91 -7.98 -8.57
CA ALA A 98 12.71 -6.55 -8.81
C ALA A 98 11.90 -5.86 -7.69
N ALA A 99 11.08 -6.61 -6.96
CA ALA A 99 10.24 -6.09 -5.89
C ALA A 99 11.06 -5.45 -4.75
N GLY A 100 12.21 -6.03 -4.39
CA GLY A 100 13.10 -5.49 -3.36
C GLY A 100 13.53 -4.05 -3.61
N PRO A 101 14.20 -3.75 -4.73
CA PRO A 101 14.55 -2.39 -5.10
C PRO A 101 13.37 -1.43 -5.24
N LEU A 102 12.21 -1.90 -5.72
CA LEU A 102 11.04 -1.05 -5.93
C LEU A 102 10.35 -0.70 -4.61
N TYR A 103 9.98 -1.68 -3.79
CA TYR A 103 9.35 -1.42 -2.49
C TYR A 103 10.33 -0.80 -1.49
N GLY A 104 11.58 -1.27 -1.46
CA GLY A 104 12.61 -0.67 -0.62
C GLY A 104 12.87 0.78 -1.00
N GLY A 105 12.98 1.09 -2.29
CA GLY A 105 13.13 2.43 -2.81
C GLY A 105 11.94 3.33 -2.48
N PHE A 106 10.72 2.83 -2.65
CA PHE A 106 9.49 3.52 -2.25
C PHE A 106 9.58 4.01 -0.80
N PHE A 107 9.83 3.11 0.16
CA PHE A 107 9.91 3.50 1.57
C PHE A 107 11.11 4.40 1.89
N LEU A 108 12.23 4.27 1.19
CA LEU A 108 13.35 5.21 1.35
C LEU A 108 13.02 6.61 0.83
N ALA A 109 12.22 6.74 -0.23
CA ALA A 109 11.72 8.02 -0.71
C ALA A 109 10.75 8.64 0.32
N LEU A 110 9.82 7.84 0.89
CA LEU A 110 8.96 8.27 1.99
C LEU A 110 9.80 8.79 3.17
N SER A 111 10.83 8.03 3.58
CA SER A 111 11.74 8.44 4.65
C SER A 111 12.33 9.82 4.42
N LYS A 112 12.86 10.06 3.23
CA LYS A 112 13.45 11.34 2.86
C LYS A 112 12.42 12.49 2.91
N ALA A 113 11.22 12.26 2.39
CA ALA A 113 10.14 13.25 2.36
C ALA A 113 9.57 13.55 3.76
N CYS A 114 9.74 12.64 4.73
CA CYS A 114 9.31 12.81 6.12
C CYS A 114 10.35 13.47 7.03
N THR A 115 11.54 13.82 6.52
CA THR A 115 12.59 14.42 7.35
C THR A 115 12.07 15.69 8.04
N GLY A 116 12.16 15.75 9.37
CA GLY A 116 11.71 16.88 10.21
C GLY A 116 10.19 16.97 10.40
N LYS A 117 9.43 15.96 9.98
CA LYS A 117 7.98 15.92 10.15
C LYS A 117 7.60 14.95 11.29
N GLU A 118 6.85 15.42 12.27
CA GLU A 118 6.30 14.60 13.36
C GLU A 118 5.03 13.86 12.94
N LYS A 119 4.23 14.49 12.09
CA LYS A 119 2.97 13.98 11.55
C LYS A 119 2.73 14.53 10.15
N LEU A 120 1.89 13.85 9.39
CA LEU A 120 1.52 14.24 8.03
C LEU A 120 0.01 14.49 7.97
N SER A 121 -0.37 15.69 7.55
CA SER A 121 -1.74 15.99 7.12
C SER A 121 -2.09 15.21 5.85
N LYS A 122 -3.38 15.19 5.46
CA LYS A 122 -3.82 14.58 4.19
C LYS A 122 -2.97 15.05 3.01
N ARG A 123 -2.79 16.37 2.86
CA ARG A 123 -1.99 16.93 1.77
C ARG A 123 -0.54 16.45 1.80
N GLU A 124 0.11 16.52 2.96
CA GLU A 124 1.52 16.11 3.10
C GLU A 124 1.70 14.61 2.88
N LEU A 125 0.76 13.76 3.32
CA LEU A 125 0.81 12.32 3.03
C LEU A 125 0.70 12.06 1.53
N GLY A 126 -0.18 12.78 0.82
CA GLY A 126 -0.26 12.70 -0.63
C GLY A 126 1.03 13.12 -1.36
N GLU A 127 1.73 14.14 -0.85
CA GLU A 127 3.04 14.56 -1.35
C GLU A 127 4.10 13.47 -1.09
N VAL A 128 4.13 12.91 0.12
CA VAL A 128 5.06 11.82 0.51
C VAL A 128 4.83 10.56 -0.33
N LEU A 129 3.58 10.15 -0.54
CA LEU A 129 3.24 9.00 -1.40
C LEU A 129 3.65 9.24 -2.85
N ALA A 130 3.54 10.48 -3.34
CA ALA A 130 3.99 10.86 -4.68
C ALA A 130 5.50 10.70 -4.87
N GLU A 131 6.30 11.05 -3.86
CA GLU A 131 7.76 10.83 -3.90
C GLU A 131 8.09 9.34 -3.96
N GLY A 132 7.35 8.51 -3.23
CA GLY A 132 7.48 7.05 -3.33
C GLY A 132 7.16 6.51 -4.72
N LEU A 133 6.05 6.95 -5.32
CA LEU A 133 5.66 6.58 -6.67
C LEU A 133 6.70 7.04 -7.72
N ALA A 134 7.23 8.25 -7.58
CA ALA A 134 8.26 8.77 -8.47
C ALA A 134 9.55 7.93 -8.40
N ASP A 135 9.94 7.45 -7.22
CA ASP A 135 11.10 6.54 -7.07
C ASP A 135 10.85 5.19 -7.77
N ILE A 136 9.65 4.61 -7.63
CA ILE A 136 9.25 3.39 -8.34
C ILE A 136 9.35 3.59 -9.86
N GLN A 137 8.76 4.67 -10.39
CA GLN A 137 8.79 4.98 -11.81
C GLN A 137 10.22 5.17 -12.32
N LYS A 138 11.05 5.89 -11.56
CA LYS A 138 12.46 6.10 -11.90
C LYS A 138 13.25 4.81 -11.95
N ARG A 139 13.09 3.93 -10.95
CA ARG A 139 13.82 2.64 -10.86
C ARG A 139 13.31 1.63 -11.88
N GLY A 140 12.00 1.46 -11.96
CA GLY A 140 11.34 0.51 -12.86
C GLY A 140 11.31 0.99 -14.30
N LYS A 141 11.54 2.28 -14.57
CA LYS A 141 11.33 2.93 -15.88
C LYS A 141 9.95 2.58 -16.44
N ALA A 142 8.97 2.50 -15.53
CA ALA A 142 7.60 2.12 -15.84
C ALA A 142 6.69 3.34 -15.85
N GLN A 143 5.68 3.31 -16.68
CA GLN A 143 4.63 4.30 -16.78
C GLN A 143 3.25 3.64 -16.75
N LEU A 144 2.21 4.43 -16.69
CA LEU A 144 0.85 3.95 -16.76
C LEU A 144 0.61 3.21 -18.10
N GLY A 145 0.02 2.03 -18.03
CA GLY A 145 -0.20 1.14 -19.18
C GLY A 145 0.88 0.07 -19.39
N ASP A 146 1.97 0.09 -18.63
CA ASP A 146 3.06 -0.90 -18.74
C ASP A 146 2.75 -2.24 -18.05
N LYS A 147 1.60 -2.37 -17.38
CA LYS A 147 1.16 -3.53 -16.60
C LYS A 147 2.13 -3.81 -15.44
N THR A 148 2.15 -2.90 -14.47
CA THR A 148 3.01 -2.92 -13.30
C THR A 148 2.30 -2.33 -12.07
N MET A 149 2.98 -2.30 -10.93
CA MET A 149 2.51 -1.61 -9.73
C MET A 149 2.19 -0.10 -9.97
N VAL A 150 2.76 0.53 -11.00
CA VAL A 150 2.48 1.92 -11.38
C VAL A 150 1.03 2.07 -11.85
N ASP A 151 0.47 1.04 -12.47
CA ASP A 151 -0.92 1.03 -12.94
C ASP A 151 -1.94 1.05 -11.80
N ALA A 152 -1.59 0.51 -10.62
CA ALA A 152 -2.41 0.61 -9.43
C ALA A 152 -2.16 1.90 -8.65
N LEU A 153 -0.88 2.27 -8.45
CA LEU A 153 -0.50 3.37 -7.57
C LEU A 153 -0.81 4.76 -8.15
N THR A 154 -0.66 4.95 -9.46
CA THR A 154 -0.91 6.26 -10.10
C THR A 154 -2.39 6.67 -9.97
N PRO A 155 -3.37 5.86 -10.40
CA PRO A 155 -4.78 6.24 -10.23
C PRO A 155 -5.21 6.30 -8.76
N ALA A 156 -4.62 5.46 -7.90
CA ALA A 156 -4.87 5.51 -6.45
C ALA A 156 -4.45 6.85 -5.85
N LEU A 157 -3.27 7.36 -6.19
CA LEU A 157 -2.79 8.66 -5.73
C LEU A 157 -3.65 9.81 -6.27
N GLU A 158 -4.15 9.71 -7.50
CA GLU A 158 -5.09 10.69 -8.08
C GLU A 158 -6.40 10.70 -7.29
N ALA A 159 -6.99 9.53 -7.00
CA ALA A 159 -8.19 9.40 -6.18
C ALA A 159 -7.97 9.93 -4.75
N TYR A 160 -6.81 9.63 -4.14
CA TYR A 160 -6.43 10.19 -2.84
C TYR A 160 -6.45 11.72 -2.83
N ARG A 161 -5.85 12.33 -3.85
CA ARG A 161 -5.75 13.80 -3.97
C ARG A 161 -7.11 14.45 -4.25
N ALA A 162 -7.96 13.80 -5.02
CA ALA A 162 -9.30 14.27 -5.35
C ALA A 162 -10.29 14.20 -4.18
N ALA A 163 -10.01 13.39 -3.16
CA ALA A 163 -10.86 13.30 -1.97
C ALA A 163 -10.91 14.65 -1.23
N PRO A 164 -12.04 14.99 -0.53
CA PRO A 164 -12.16 16.23 0.22
C PRO A 164 -11.04 16.44 1.24
N ASP A 165 -10.71 17.71 1.52
CA ASP A 165 -9.67 18.04 2.50
C ASP A 165 -10.13 17.72 3.94
N GLY A 166 -9.14 17.48 4.82
CA GLY A 166 -9.33 17.36 6.26
C GLY A 166 -9.40 15.93 6.80
N ASP A 167 -9.57 14.91 5.94
CA ASP A 167 -9.71 13.52 6.38
C ASP A 167 -8.74 12.58 5.62
N VAL A 168 -7.74 12.09 6.35
CA VAL A 168 -6.79 11.09 5.82
C VAL A 168 -7.52 9.78 5.52
N SER A 169 -8.45 9.34 6.40
CA SER A 169 -9.12 8.05 6.27
C SER A 169 -9.97 7.98 5.00
N SER A 170 -10.77 9.01 4.72
CA SER A 170 -11.60 9.08 3.52
C SER A 170 -10.75 9.10 2.24
N ALA A 171 -9.64 9.85 2.24
CA ALA A 171 -8.73 9.90 1.10
C ALA A 171 -8.02 8.55 0.86
N VAL A 172 -7.59 7.88 1.93
CA VAL A 172 -6.99 6.54 1.84
C VAL A 172 -8.00 5.52 1.32
N ASN A 173 -9.25 5.55 1.79
CA ASN A 173 -10.31 4.65 1.31
C ASN A 173 -10.58 4.84 -0.19
N ALA A 174 -10.63 6.09 -0.67
CA ALA A 174 -10.76 6.38 -2.10
C ALA A 174 -9.57 5.82 -2.91
N ALA A 175 -8.34 5.95 -2.38
CA ALA A 175 -7.16 5.38 -3.00
C ALA A 175 -7.20 3.84 -3.04
N VAL A 176 -7.65 3.18 -1.97
CA VAL A 176 -7.78 1.72 -1.91
C VAL A 176 -8.78 1.19 -2.94
N GLU A 177 -9.96 1.81 -3.01
CA GLU A 177 -10.98 1.43 -3.98
C GLU A 177 -10.47 1.57 -5.42
N GLN A 178 -9.79 2.68 -5.71
CA GLN A 178 -9.21 2.91 -7.03
C GLN A 178 -8.06 1.96 -7.33
N ALA A 179 -7.16 1.69 -6.36
CA ALA A 179 -6.06 0.75 -6.53
C ALA A 179 -6.55 -0.67 -6.84
N HIS A 180 -7.62 -1.12 -6.18
CA HIS A 180 -8.23 -2.42 -6.45
C HIS A 180 -8.74 -2.52 -7.89
N LYS A 181 -9.58 -1.56 -8.30
CA LYS A 181 -10.09 -1.48 -9.69
C LYS A 181 -8.97 -1.43 -10.73
N SER A 182 -7.91 -0.69 -10.42
CA SER A 182 -6.76 -0.53 -11.32
C SER A 182 -5.88 -1.78 -11.37
N ALA A 183 -5.74 -2.52 -10.27
CA ALA A 183 -5.05 -3.81 -10.28
C ALA A 183 -5.79 -4.83 -11.16
N GLU A 184 -7.13 -4.92 -11.06
CA GLU A 184 -7.96 -5.75 -11.95
C GLU A 184 -7.87 -5.27 -13.41
N ALA A 185 -7.82 -3.97 -13.65
CA ALA A 185 -7.70 -3.39 -14.98
C ALA A 185 -6.36 -3.72 -15.69
N THR A 186 -5.37 -4.27 -14.97
CA THR A 186 -4.14 -4.79 -15.59
C THR A 186 -4.38 -6.08 -16.39
N ILE A 187 -5.47 -6.81 -16.16
CA ILE A 187 -5.76 -8.10 -16.83
C ILE A 187 -5.66 -8.01 -18.34
N PRO A 188 -6.36 -7.09 -19.04
CA PRO A 188 -6.32 -6.99 -20.51
C PRO A 188 -5.05 -6.35 -21.06
N LEU A 189 -4.17 -5.80 -20.22
CA LEU A 189 -2.98 -5.10 -20.69
C LEU A 189 -1.90 -6.09 -21.18
N LEU A 190 -1.15 -5.67 -22.20
CA LEU A 190 0.12 -6.27 -22.59
C LEU A 190 1.22 -5.79 -21.62
N ALA A 191 1.98 -6.71 -21.05
CA ALA A 191 3.10 -6.33 -20.19
C ALA A 191 4.27 -5.75 -21.01
N LEU A 192 4.69 -4.53 -20.65
CA LEU A 192 5.79 -3.82 -21.30
C LEU A 192 7.03 -3.73 -20.40
N LYS A 193 6.90 -4.08 -19.11
CA LYS A 193 7.97 -4.06 -18.11
C LYS A 193 7.96 -5.32 -17.25
N GLY A 194 9.05 -5.49 -16.51
CA GLY A 194 9.23 -6.64 -15.62
C GLY A 194 9.35 -7.97 -16.39
N ARG A 195 9.28 -9.09 -15.66
CA ARG A 195 9.39 -10.44 -16.22
C ARG A 195 8.25 -10.78 -17.17
N ALA A 196 7.05 -10.31 -16.86
CA ALA A 196 5.85 -10.52 -17.67
C ALA A 196 6.04 -10.04 -19.14
N SER A 197 6.86 -9.01 -19.36
CA SER A 197 7.14 -8.49 -20.72
C SER A 197 7.82 -9.51 -21.64
N TYR A 198 8.55 -10.48 -21.09
CA TYR A 198 9.16 -11.54 -21.90
C TYR A 198 8.15 -12.53 -22.49
N LEU A 199 6.93 -12.56 -21.97
CA LEU A 199 5.85 -13.42 -22.47
C LEU A 199 5.12 -12.81 -23.69
N GLY A 200 5.28 -11.50 -23.95
CA GLY A 200 4.53 -10.81 -24.99
C GLY A 200 3.02 -10.94 -24.77
N GLU A 201 2.28 -11.31 -25.81
CA GLU A 201 0.81 -11.45 -25.76
C GLU A 201 0.31 -12.48 -24.75
N ARG A 202 1.12 -13.44 -24.35
CA ARG A 202 0.76 -14.42 -23.31
C ARG A 202 0.63 -13.78 -21.92
N SER A 203 1.06 -12.54 -21.74
CA SER A 203 0.83 -11.77 -20.51
C SER A 203 -0.61 -11.24 -20.40
N ILE A 204 -1.34 -11.18 -21.51
CA ILE A 204 -2.73 -10.71 -21.55
C ILE A 204 -3.63 -11.77 -20.91
N GLY A 205 -4.66 -11.33 -20.16
CA GLY A 205 -5.60 -12.20 -19.45
C GLY A 205 -5.21 -12.52 -18.01
N HIS A 206 -4.06 -12.02 -17.54
CA HIS A 206 -3.57 -12.23 -16.19
C HIS A 206 -3.40 -10.90 -15.46
N GLN A 207 -3.73 -10.87 -14.15
CA GLN A 207 -3.56 -9.69 -13.31
C GLN A 207 -2.10 -9.53 -12.88
N ASP A 208 -1.59 -8.29 -12.83
CA ASP A 208 -0.22 -8.02 -12.39
C ASP A 208 -0.04 -8.23 -10.87
N PRO A 209 0.92 -9.08 -10.43
CA PRO A 209 1.16 -9.33 -9.02
C PRO A 209 1.67 -8.10 -8.27
N GLY A 210 2.45 -7.22 -8.94
CA GLY A 210 2.95 -5.97 -8.38
C GLY A 210 1.84 -4.95 -8.13
N ALA A 211 0.90 -4.80 -9.07
CA ALA A 211 -0.29 -3.97 -8.90
C ALA A 211 -1.15 -4.48 -7.73
N THR A 212 -1.32 -5.80 -7.63
CA THR A 212 -2.09 -6.45 -6.56
C THR A 212 -1.46 -6.24 -5.19
N SER A 213 -0.16 -6.46 -5.03
CA SER A 213 0.53 -6.25 -3.75
C SER A 213 0.60 -4.77 -3.37
N SER A 214 0.60 -3.86 -4.33
CA SER A 214 0.50 -2.41 -4.09
C SER A 214 -0.87 -2.00 -3.57
N TRP A 215 -1.94 -2.57 -4.11
CA TRP A 215 -3.29 -2.41 -3.57
C TRP A 215 -3.37 -2.94 -2.12
N LEU A 216 -2.84 -4.13 -1.82
CA LEU A 216 -2.81 -4.67 -0.46
C LEU A 216 -2.05 -3.75 0.52
N LEU A 217 -0.98 -3.11 0.07
CA LEU A 217 -0.23 -2.14 0.88
C LEU A 217 -1.07 -0.90 1.22
N LEU A 218 -1.87 -0.38 0.29
CA LEU A 218 -2.80 0.72 0.54
C LEU A 218 -3.98 0.28 1.42
N GLN A 219 -4.50 -0.93 1.25
CA GLN A 219 -5.52 -1.52 2.12
C GLN A 219 -5.03 -1.63 3.57
N ALA A 220 -3.76 -2.01 3.77
CA ALA A 220 -3.13 -2.00 5.08
C ALA A 220 -3.10 -0.60 5.71
N LEU A 221 -2.86 0.45 4.90
CA LEU A 221 -2.90 1.84 5.37
C LEU A 221 -4.33 2.22 5.82
N ALA A 222 -5.36 1.84 5.06
CA ALA A 222 -6.74 2.07 5.46
C ALA A 222 -7.08 1.38 6.80
N SER A 223 -6.65 0.12 6.97
CA SER A 223 -6.83 -0.60 8.24
C SER A 223 -6.14 0.06 9.43
N ALA A 224 -5.01 0.74 9.21
CA ALA A 224 -4.32 1.51 10.24
C ALA A 224 -5.07 2.81 10.59
N CYS A 225 -5.75 3.41 9.61
CA CYS A 225 -6.60 4.58 9.81
C CYS A 225 -7.81 4.28 10.71
N GLU A 226 -8.36 3.06 10.64
CA GLU A 226 -9.53 2.65 11.41
C GLU A 226 -9.21 2.26 12.85
N ARG A 227 -8.04 1.67 13.12
CA ARG A 227 -7.67 1.10 14.43
C ARG A 227 -7.20 2.13 15.46
N ASN A 228 -6.79 3.30 15.04
CA ASN A 228 -6.22 4.35 15.89
C ASN A 228 -7.16 5.55 16.02
N ALA A 229 -8.40 5.31 15.72
CA ALA A 229 -9.46 6.28 15.77
C ALA A 229 -10.29 6.11 17.06
#